data_bf88b6a7dc60aa8d41662f7523415038
#
_entry.id   bf88b6a7dc60aa8d41662f7523415038
#
_cell.length_a   1.000
_cell.length_b   1.000
_cell.length_c   1.000
_cell.angle_alpha   90.00
_cell.angle_beta   90.00
_cell.angle_gamma   90.00
#
_symmetry.space_group_name_H-M   'P 1'
#
loop_
_entity.id
_entity.type
_entity.pdbx_description
1 polymer ?
#
loop_
_entity_poly.entity_id
_entity_poly.type
_entity_poly.pdbx_seq_one_letter_code
_entity_poly.pdbx_strand_id
1 'polypeptide(L)'
;AASHRARNDQFYEDYKTGTLDAVAYNEFVFEFLAQHDLPSLAQLHALFMQQVILPALRPRGQAAIAQHRALGHEIVIITATNAFVTAPIAAAFGVQHLIASQPELISERYSGKLSGEPCFQAGKLHHLQRWLAGRELTESWGYSDSFNDLPLLNFVDHPVTVNPDTRLHAHALAQHWPVEDWSIV
;
A
#
# COMPACT_ATOMS: atom_id res chain seq x y z
N ALA A 1 -21.71 15.52 -3.11
CA ALA A 1 -21.22 14.50 -4.08
C ALA A 1 -20.22 15.11 -5.08
N ALA A 2 -20.58 16.18 -5.83
CA ALA A 2 -19.69 16.78 -6.85
C ALA A 2 -18.38 17.35 -6.24
N SER A 3 -18.43 18.03 -5.11
CA SER A 3 -17.25 18.58 -4.44
C SER A 3 -16.31 17.49 -3.89
N HIS A 4 -16.87 16.37 -3.41
CA HIS A 4 -16.07 15.25 -2.89
C HIS A 4 -15.28 14.56 -4.01
N ARG A 5 -15.93 14.35 -5.17
CA ARG A 5 -15.26 13.78 -6.36
C ARG A 5 -14.14 14.69 -6.85
N ALA A 6 -14.40 15.99 -6.99
CA ALA A 6 -13.39 16.94 -7.44
C ALA A 6 -12.17 16.99 -6.48
N ARG A 7 -12.40 16.90 -5.15
CA ARG A 7 -11.33 16.83 -4.16
C ARG A 7 -10.51 15.53 -4.28
N ASN A 8 -11.19 14.39 -4.52
CA ASN A 8 -10.50 13.12 -4.75
C ASN A 8 -9.66 13.16 -6.04
N ASP A 9 -10.21 13.74 -7.13
CA ASP A 9 -9.50 13.87 -8.40
C ASP A 9 -8.24 14.76 -8.24
N GLN A 10 -8.32 15.84 -7.43
CA GLN A 10 -7.15 16.67 -7.12
C GLN A 10 -6.07 15.88 -6.36
N PHE A 11 -6.43 15.13 -5.31
CA PHE A 11 -5.48 14.28 -4.59
C PHE A 11 -4.82 13.24 -5.50
N TYR A 12 -5.55 12.71 -6.49
CA TYR A 12 -4.98 11.78 -7.45
C TYR A 12 -3.95 12.46 -8.38
N GLU A 13 -4.20 13.69 -8.82
CA GLU A 13 -3.19 14.46 -9.59
C GLU A 13 -1.96 14.79 -8.73
N ASP A 14 -2.15 15.20 -7.48
CA ASP A 14 -1.06 15.47 -6.55
C ASP A 14 -0.23 14.20 -6.26
N TYR A 15 -0.88 13.02 -6.19
CA TYR A 15 -0.19 11.73 -6.08
C TYR A 15 0.72 11.45 -7.27
N LYS A 16 0.21 11.66 -8.51
CA LYS A 16 0.99 11.42 -9.74
C LYS A 16 2.19 12.35 -9.86
N THR A 17 2.06 13.58 -9.40
CA THR A 17 3.16 14.56 -9.42
C THR A 17 4.12 14.42 -8.23
N GLY A 18 3.75 13.63 -7.20
CA GLY A 18 4.55 13.44 -5.99
C GLY A 18 4.41 14.58 -4.98
N THR A 19 3.42 15.45 -5.14
CA THR A 19 3.14 16.62 -4.28
C THR A 19 1.99 16.39 -3.29
N LEU A 20 1.51 15.15 -3.19
CA LEU A 20 0.39 14.78 -2.32
C LEU A 20 0.68 15.12 -0.84
N ASP A 21 -0.19 15.91 -0.22
CA ASP A 21 -0.30 15.97 1.24
C ASP A 21 -0.96 14.67 1.74
N ALA A 22 -0.12 13.74 2.18
CA ALA A 22 -0.56 12.42 2.59
C ALA A 22 -1.41 12.45 3.88
N VAL A 23 -1.21 13.43 4.76
CA VAL A 23 -2.04 13.60 5.96
C VAL A 23 -3.44 14.04 5.55
N ALA A 24 -3.53 15.12 4.77
CA ALA A 24 -4.82 15.65 4.31
C ALA A 24 -5.60 14.63 3.48
N TYR A 25 -4.91 13.83 2.64
CA TYR A 25 -5.54 12.75 1.89
C TYR A 25 -6.10 11.64 2.79
N ASN A 26 -5.29 11.17 3.74
CA ASN A 26 -5.75 10.12 4.67
C ASN A 26 -6.96 10.60 5.48
N GLU A 27 -6.91 11.81 6.04
CA GLU A 27 -8.04 12.38 6.80
C GLU A 27 -9.29 12.52 5.93
N PHE A 28 -9.14 12.94 4.67
CA PHE A 28 -10.26 12.99 3.72
C PHE A 28 -10.91 11.61 3.50
N VAL A 29 -10.12 10.55 3.39
CA VAL A 29 -10.63 9.17 3.27
C VAL A 29 -11.25 8.71 4.59
N PHE A 30 -10.67 9.08 5.72
CA PHE A 30 -11.12 8.66 7.05
C PHE A 30 -12.40 9.37 7.50
N GLU A 31 -12.77 10.53 6.90
CA GLU A 31 -14.08 11.14 7.10
C GLU A 31 -15.22 10.14 6.83
N PHE A 32 -15.06 9.26 5.81
CA PHE A 32 -16.04 8.20 5.54
C PHE A 32 -16.09 7.16 6.65
N LEU A 33 -14.93 6.73 7.17
CA LEU A 33 -14.88 5.75 8.27
C LEU A 33 -15.54 6.30 9.53
N ALA A 34 -15.32 7.59 9.83
CA ALA A 34 -15.88 8.24 11.02
C ALA A 34 -17.41 8.37 11.01
N GLN A 35 -18.03 8.33 9.82
CA GLN A 35 -19.49 8.43 9.67
C GLN A 35 -20.23 7.11 9.96
N HIS A 36 -19.52 5.99 10.09
CA HIS A 36 -20.10 4.65 10.21
C HIS A 36 -19.59 3.94 11.46
N ASP A 37 -20.40 3.02 11.99
CA ASP A 37 -19.95 2.10 13.05
C ASP A 37 -19.14 0.93 12.47
N LEU A 38 -18.39 0.25 13.34
CA LEU A 38 -17.53 -0.86 12.91
C LEU A 38 -18.30 -2.02 12.26
N PRO A 39 -19.50 -2.43 12.74
CA PRO A 39 -20.28 -3.48 12.07
C PRO A 39 -20.71 -3.10 10.65
N SER A 40 -21.17 -1.86 10.44
CA SER A 40 -21.53 -1.36 9.09
C SER A 40 -20.31 -1.31 8.17
N LEU A 41 -19.17 -0.84 8.67
CA LEU A 41 -17.92 -0.82 7.92
C LEU A 41 -17.46 -2.23 7.55
N ALA A 42 -17.57 -3.20 8.46
CA ALA A 42 -17.23 -4.60 8.20
C ALA A 42 -18.09 -5.21 7.08
N GLN A 43 -19.39 -4.93 7.05
CA GLN A 43 -20.29 -5.38 5.99
C GLN A 43 -19.92 -4.75 4.63
N LEU A 44 -19.70 -3.44 4.58
CA LEU A 44 -19.28 -2.74 3.37
C LEU A 44 -17.95 -3.27 2.85
N HIS A 45 -16.99 -3.51 3.77
CA HIS A 45 -15.70 -4.05 3.41
C HIS A 45 -15.79 -5.50 2.89
N ALA A 46 -16.65 -6.34 3.46
CA ALA A 46 -16.88 -7.70 2.96
C ALA A 46 -17.42 -7.69 1.52
N LEU A 47 -18.36 -6.80 1.21
CA LEU A 47 -18.87 -6.62 -0.15
C LEU A 47 -17.76 -6.13 -1.10
N PHE A 48 -16.96 -5.16 -0.67
CA PHE A 48 -15.83 -4.66 -1.45
C PHE A 48 -14.81 -5.76 -1.74
N MET A 49 -14.46 -6.56 -0.74
CA MET A 49 -13.57 -7.71 -0.95
C MET A 49 -14.14 -8.69 -1.98
N GLN A 50 -15.41 -9.06 -1.85
CA GLN A 50 -16.05 -10.04 -2.72
C GLN A 50 -16.20 -9.53 -4.17
N GLN A 51 -16.64 -8.28 -4.34
CA GLN A 51 -17.02 -7.75 -5.64
C GLN A 51 -15.85 -7.11 -6.41
N VAL A 52 -14.85 -6.62 -5.71
CA VAL A 52 -13.77 -5.83 -6.31
C VAL A 52 -12.40 -6.49 -6.11
N ILE A 53 -12.04 -6.82 -4.87
CA ILE A 53 -10.66 -7.25 -4.57
C ILE A 53 -10.39 -8.67 -5.01
N LEU A 54 -11.20 -9.64 -4.58
CA LEU A 54 -10.95 -11.06 -4.89
C LEU A 54 -10.88 -11.34 -6.40
N PRO A 55 -11.77 -10.75 -7.25
CA PRO A 55 -11.65 -10.89 -8.70
C PRO A 55 -10.40 -10.20 -9.31
N ALA A 56 -9.85 -9.19 -8.62
CA ALA A 56 -8.70 -8.41 -9.08
C ALA A 56 -7.34 -8.95 -8.60
N LEU A 57 -7.33 -10.00 -7.77
CA LEU A 57 -6.07 -10.60 -7.30
C LEU A 57 -5.27 -11.14 -8.49
N ARG A 58 -4.06 -10.66 -8.64
CA ARG A 58 -3.21 -11.03 -9.78
C ARG A 58 -2.51 -12.36 -9.53
N PRO A 59 -2.66 -13.36 -10.43
CA PRO A 59 -2.04 -14.68 -10.27
C PRO A 59 -0.50 -14.61 -10.17
N ARG A 60 0.14 -13.72 -10.92
CA ARG A 60 1.60 -13.52 -10.85
C ARG A 60 2.05 -12.98 -9.50
N GLY A 61 1.27 -12.06 -8.89
CA GLY A 61 1.54 -11.58 -7.53
C GLY A 61 1.41 -12.68 -6.50
N GLN A 62 0.38 -13.53 -6.61
CA GLN A 62 0.22 -14.70 -5.74
C GLN A 62 1.39 -15.69 -5.92
N ALA A 63 1.84 -15.92 -7.16
CA ALA A 63 2.97 -16.79 -7.46
C ALA A 63 4.28 -16.25 -6.86
N ALA A 64 4.55 -14.94 -6.98
CA ALA A 64 5.73 -14.31 -6.38
C ALA A 64 5.73 -14.49 -4.84
N ILE A 65 4.59 -14.24 -4.18
CA ILE A 65 4.44 -14.46 -2.74
C ILE A 65 4.69 -15.94 -2.37
N ALA A 66 4.13 -16.88 -3.15
CA ALA A 66 4.32 -18.30 -2.92
C ALA A 66 5.79 -18.72 -3.09
N GLN A 67 6.50 -18.19 -4.09
CA GLN A 67 7.91 -18.43 -4.32
C GLN A 67 8.76 -17.93 -3.13
N HIS A 68 8.58 -16.69 -2.69
CA HIS A 68 9.31 -16.15 -1.55
C HIS A 68 9.05 -16.96 -0.28
N ARG A 69 7.79 -17.36 -0.05
CA ARG A 69 7.43 -18.20 1.09
C ARG A 69 8.11 -19.58 1.04
N ALA A 70 8.20 -20.19 -0.14
CA ALA A 70 8.88 -21.48 -0.31
C ALA A 70 10.40 -21.38 -0.03
N LEU A 71 11.00 -20.20 -0.23
CA LEU A 71 12.39 -19.91 0.11
C LEU A 71 12.58 -19.54 1.59
N GLY A 72 11.52 -19.51 2.39
CA GLY A 72 11.58 -19.13 3.81
C GLY A 72 11.70 -17.64 4.07
N HIS A 73 11.45 -16.80 3.06
CA HIS A 73 11.50 -15.34 3.22
C HIS A 73 10.31 -14.84 4.04
N GLU A 74 10.56 -13.89 4.90
CA GLU A 74 9.51 -13.11 5.58
C GLU A 74 8.93 -12.10 4.61
N ILE A 75 7.58 -12.02 4.53
CA ILE A 75 6.88 -11.19 3.56
C ILE A 75 6.10 -10.11 4.28
N VAL A 76 6.28 -8.86 3.86
CA VAL A 76 5.56 -7.69 4.38
C VAL A 76 4.91 -6.91 3.24
N ILE A 77 3.64 -6.52 3.42
CA ILE A 77 2.98 -5.56 2.55
C ILE A 77 3.17 -4.17 3.15
N ILE A 78 3.67 -3.23 2.32
CA ILE A 78 3.86 -1.83 2.70
C ILE A 78 3.05 -0.96 1.75
N THR A 79 2.09 -0.20 2.28
CA THR A 79 1.15 0.56 1.44
C THR A 79 0.77 1.91 2.03
N ALA A 80 0.58 2.91 1.16
CA ALA A 80 0.01 4.20 1.54
C ALA A 80 -1.50 4.11 1.84
N THR A 81 -2.19 3.10 1.30
CA THR A 81 -3.59 2.83 1.59
C THR A 81 -3.74 2.42 3.06
N ASN A 82 -4.83 2.85 3.69
CA ASN A 82 -5.03 2.65 5.11
C ASN A 82 -5.22 1.18 5.51
N ALA A 83 -4.91 0.89 6.78
CA ALA A 83 -4.96 -0.45 7.34
C ALA A 83 -6.38 -1.05 7.35
N PHE A 84 -7.43 -0.24 7.51
CA PHE A 84 -8.81 -0.74 7.46
C PHE A 84 -9.11 -1.40 6.12
N VAL A 85 -8.72 -0.77 5.01
CA VAL A 85 -8.92 -1.32 3.66
C VAL A 85 -7.99 -2.48 3.39
N THR A 86 -6.72 -2.38 3.77
CA THR A 86 -5.67 -3.29 3.30
C THR A 86 -5.44 -4.53 4.16
N ALA A 87 -5.87 -4.55 5.42
CA ALA A 87 -5.67 -5.72 6.27
C ALA A 87 -6.38 -6.99 5.75
N PRO A 88 -7.66 -6.96 5.32
CA PRO A 88 -8.29 -8.12 4.69
C PRO A 88 -7.68 -8.48 3.32
N ILE A 89 -7.11 -7.52 2.60
CA ILE A 89 -6.38 -7.77 1.34
C ILE A 89 -5.09 -8.54 1.63
N ALA A 90 -4.31 -8.11 2.63
CA ALA A 90 -3.11 -8.82 3.07
C ALA A 90 -3.45 -10.26 3.51
N ALA A 91 -4.54 -10.43 4.26
CA ALA A 91 -5.04 -11.75 4.65
C ALA A 91 -5.41 -12.63 3.44
N ALA A 92 -6.04 -12.06 2.39
CA ALA A 92 -6.36 -12.78 1.16
C ALA A 92 -5.11 -13.26 0.40
N PHE A 93 -3.98 -12.55 0.52
CA PHE A 93 -2.67 -13.00 0.04
C PHE A 93 -1.95 -13.94 1.01
N GLY A 94 -2.53 -14.20 2.20
CA GLY A 94 -1.90 -14.98 3.27
C GLY A 94 -0.69 -14.27 3.88
N VAL A 95 -0.54 -12.95 3.72
CA VAL A 95 0.57 -12.16 4.28
C VAL A 95 0.18 -11.67 5.67
N GLN A 96 1.02 -11.97 6.66
CA GLN A 96 0.76 -11.65 8.07
C GLN A 96 1.22 -10.24 8.46
N HIS A 97 2.25 -9.72 7.80
CA HIS A 97 2.85 -8.44 8.13
C HIS A 97 2.35 -7.35 7.17
N LEU A 98 1.68 -6.35 7.74
CA LEU A 98 1.14 -5.21 7.01
C LEU A 98 1.64 -3.92 7.67
N ILE A 99 2.25 -3.07 6.86
CA ILE A 99 2.63 -1.69 7.20
C ILE A 99 1.77 -0.77 6.34
N ALA A 100 0.89 0.00 6.96
CA ALA A 100 -0.10 0.84 6.29
C ALA A 100 -0.37 2.10 7.09
N SER A 101 -0.93 3.14 6.46
CA SER A 101 -1.43 4.32 7.18
C SER A 101 -2.53 3.91 8.15
N GLN A 102 -2.43 4.34 9.41
CA GLN A 102 -3.34 3.89 10.48
C GLN A 102 -4.44 4.93 10.72
N PRO A 103 -5.74 4.60 10.49
CA PRO A 103 -6.82 5.45 10.97
C PRO A 103 -6.90 5.40 12.49
N GLU A 104 -7.07 6.57 13.13
CA GLU A 104 -7.21 6.66 14.58
C GLU A 104 -8.55 6.08 15.03
N LEU A 105 -8.50 5.20 16.03
CA LEU A 105 -9.66 4.56 16.64
C LEU A 105 -9.79 5.03 18.10
N ILE A 106 -10.93 5.64 18.45
CA ILE A 106 -11.26 6.11 19.81
C ILE A 106 -12.59 5.49 20.22
N SER A 107 -12.61 4.77 21.35
CA SER A 107 -13.83 4.15 21.90
C SER A 107 -14.63 3.36 20.85
N GLU A 108 -13.94 2.50 20.09
CA GLU A 108 -14.51 1.64 19.04
C GLU A 108 -15.13 2.41 17.86
N ARG A 109 -14.68 3.65 17.62
CA ARG A 109 -15.08 4.45 16.46
C ARG A 109 -13.85 5.09 15.82
N TYR A 110 -13.83 5.16 14.50
CA TYR A 110 -12.82 5.96 13.80
C TYR A 110 -13.10 7.44 14.04
N SER A 111 -12.03 8.19 14.38
CA SER A 111 -12.11 9.62 14.66
C SER A 111 -12.12 10.47 13.38
N GLY A 112 -11.75 9.90 12.24
CA GLY A 112 -11.49 10.62 11.00
C GLY A 112 -10.08 11.16 10.89
N LYS A 113 -9.23 10.89 11.88
CA LYS A 113 -7.84 11.35 11.92
C LYS A 113 -6.85 10.23 11.61
N LEU A 114 -5.66 10.63 11.15
CA LEU A 114 -4.51 9.73 10.99
C LEU A 114 -3.82 9.53 12.36
N SER A 115 -3.50 8.29 12.67
CA SER A 115 -2.68 7.94 13.83
C SER A 115 -1.21 7.83 13.41
N GLY A 116 -0.40 8.78 13.86
CA GLY A 116 1.04 8.80 13.58
C GLY A 116 1.40 9.29 12.19
N GLU A 117 2.53 8.81 11.66
CA GLU A 117 3.08 9.19 10.37
C GLU A 117 2.38 8.45 9.22
N PRO A 118 2.05 9.12 8.09
CA PRO A 118 1.50 8.45 6.92
C PRO A 118 2.53 7.49 6.29
N CYS A 119 2.06 6.33 5.84
CA CYS A 119 2.89 5.35 5.15
C CYS A 119 3.06 5.71 3.66
N PHE A 120 3.72 6.84 3.39
CA PHE A 120 3.88 7.38 2.04
C PHE A 120 5.32 7.87 1.80
N GLN A 121 5.85 7.66 0.59
CA GLN A 121 7.22 8.02 0.20
C GLN A 121 8.26 7.60 1.27
N ALA A 122 9.02 8.54 1.83
CA ALA A 122 10.00 8.28 2.89
C ALA A 122 9.38 7.64 4.15
N GLY A 123 8.11 7.95 4.46
CA GLY A 123 7.37 7.35 5.56
C GLY A 123 7.28 5.83 5.46
N LYS A 124 7.19 5.25 4.25
CA LYS A 124 7.24 3.80 4.06
C LYS A 124 8.54 3.20 4.59
N LEU A 125 9.67 3.84 4.27
CA LEU A 125 10.97 3.38 4.73
C LEU A 125 11.12 3.54 6.24
N HIS A 126 10.67 4.66 6.83
CA HIS A 126 10.69 4.87 8.28
C HIS A 126 9.87 3.80 9.02
N HIS A 127 8.68 3.47 8.50
CA HIS A 127 7.86 2.41 9.08
C HIS A 127 8.51 1.04 8.93
N LEU A 128 9.12 0.72 7.77
CA LEU A 128 9.86 -0.52 7.57
C LEU A 128 11.03 -0.65 8.57
N GLN A 129 11.82 0.39 8.71
CA GLN A 129 12.96 0.40 9.66
C GLN A 129 12.51 0.19 11.11
N ARG A 130 11.39 0.82 11.51
CA ARG A 130 10.80 0.57 12.83
C ARG A 130 10.31 -0.88 12.99
N TRP A 131 9.69 -1.44 11.96
CA TRP A 131 9.25 -2.84 11.96
C TRP A 131 10.42 -3.82 12.01
N LEU A 132 11.51 -3.52 11.32
CA LEU A 132 12.74 -4.30 11.39
C LEU A 132 13.37 -4.25 12.80
N ALA A 133 13.15 -3.19 13.56
CA ALA A 133 13.64 -3.05 14.94
C ALA A 133 15.14 -3.37 15.11
N GLY A 134 15.95 -2.97 14.14
CA GLY A 134 17.40 -3.23 14.13
C GLY A 134 17.79 -4.63 13.64
N ARG A 135 16.85 -5.47 13.16
CA ARG A 135 17.19 -6.75 12.52
C ARG A 135 17.97 -6.48 11.24
N GLU A 136 19.10 -7.17 11.08
CA GLU A 136 19.86 -7.15 9.83
C GLU A 136 19.16 -8.05 8.79
N LEU A 137 19.05 -7.55 7.56
CA LEU A 137 18.59 -8.32 6.42
C LEU A 137 19.79 -8.98 5.75
N THR A 138 19.72 -10.27 5.50
CA THR A 138 20.74 -10.98 4.72
C THR A 138 20.56 -10.72 3.23
N GLU A 139 19.32 -10.61 2.79
CA GLU A 139 18.94 -10.33 1.40
C GLU A 139 17.50 -9.84 1.38
N SER A 140 17.18 -8.88 0.49
CA SER A 140 15.87 -8.23 0.45
C SER A 140 15.39 -7.94 -0.97
N TRP A 141 14.08 -8.15 -1.21
CA TRP A 141 13.39 -7.86 -2.46
C TRP A 141 12.30 -6.82 -2.22
N GLY A 142 12.17 -5.87 -3.14
CA GLY A 142 11.10 -4.88 -3.12
C GLY A 142 10.36 -4.84 -4.45
N TYR A 143 9.03 -4.95 -4.41
CA TYR A 143 8.16 -4.90 -5.58
C TYR A 143 7.29 -3.65 -5.52
N SER A 144 7.27 -2.84 -6.58
CA SER A 144 6.38 -1.67 -6.65
C SER A 144 6.07 -1.25 -8.09
N ASP A 145 4.93 -0.55 -8.24
CA ASP A 145 4.47 0.09 -9.47
C ASP A 145 4.61 1.62 -9.45
N SER A 146 4.99 2.21 -8.32
CA SER A 146 4.96 3.66 -8.12
C SER A 146 6.33 4.28 -7.90
N PHE A 147 6.60 5.39 -8.59
CA PHE A 147 7.80 6.21 -8.34
C PHE A 147 7.86 6.77 -6.91
N ASN A 148 6.73 6.91 -6.24
CA ASN A 148 6.66 7.33 -4.84
C ASN A 148 7.33 6.33 -3.88
N ASP A 149 7.57 5.09 -4.33
CA ASP A 149 8.24 4.04 -3.57
C ASP A 149 9.75 3.97 -3.82
N LEU A 150 10.31 4.92 -4.56
CA LEU A 150 11.75 4.96 -4.85
C LEU A 150 12.63 4.89 -3.60
N PRO A 151 12.31 5.56 -2.46
CA PRO A 151 13.09 5.41 -1.24
C PRO A 151 13.14 3.96 -0.73
N LEU A 152 12.04 3.22 -0.84
CA LEU A 152 11.94 1.81 -0.47
C LEU A 152 12.71 0.91 -1.45
N LEU A 153 12.54 1.14 -2.75
CA LEU A 153 13.23 0.37 -3.80
C LEU A 153 14.75 0.55 -3.77
N ASN A 154 15.22 1.74 -3.40
CA ASN A 154 16.66 2.00 -3.20
C ASN A 154 17.22 1.40 -1.90
N PHE A 155 16.39 0.98 -0.96
CA PHE A 155 16.80 0.38 0.29
C PHE A 155 17.04 -1.13 0.18
N VAL A 156 16.34 -1.81 -0.71
CA VAL A 156 16.42 -3.27 -0.88
C VAL A 156 17.55 -3.66 -1.82
N ASP A 157 18.03 -4.91 -1.70
CA ASP A 157 19.09 -5.45 -2.56
C ASP A 157 18.58 -5.74 -3.97
N HIS A 158 17.34 -6.18 -4.09
CA HIS A 158 16.69 -6.58 -5.35
C HIS A 158 15.39 -5.81 -5.60
N PRO A 159 15.48 -4.58 -6.13
CA PRO A 159 14.30 -3.85 -6.58
C PRO A 159 13.72 -4.46 -7.85
N VAL A 160 12.41 -4.67 -7.85
CA VAL A 160 11.64 -5.17 -9.01
C VAL A 160 10.48 -4.22 -9.26
N THR A 161 10.35 -3.72 -10.48
CA THR A 161 9.23 -2.85 -10.84
C THR A 161 8.15 -3.67 -11.56
N VAL A 162 6.89 -3.50 -11.14
CA VAL A 162 5.76 -4.28 -11.63
C VAL A 162 4.71 -3.34 -12.21
N ASN A 163 4.46 -3.40 -13.51
CA ASN A 163 3.56 -2.49 -14.22
C ASN A 163 3.78 -1.02 -13.81
N PRO A 164 5.04 -0.54 -13.83
CA PRO A 164 5.43 0.73 -13.22
C PRO A 164 4.79 1.94 -13.91
N ASP A 165 4.57 3.01 -13.14
CA ASP A 165 4.26 4.31 -13.71
C ASP A 165 5.41 4.81 -14.63
N THR A 166 5.12 5.80 -15.47
CA THR A 166 6.07 6.29 -16.47
C THR A 166 7.41 6.75 -15.86
N ARG A 167 7.37 7.35 -14.67
CA ARG A 167 8.58 7.86 -13.99
C ARG A 167 9.42 6.70 -13.43
N LEU A 168 8.76 5.75 -12.77
CA LEU A 168 9.43 4.56 -12.24
C LEU A 168 9.97 3.69 -13.38
N HIS A 169 9.22 3.53 -14.47
CA HIS A 169 9.67 2.79 -15.64
C HIS A 169 10.97 3.37 -16.23
N ALA A 170 10.99 4.69 -16.44
CA ALA A 170 12.20 5.37 -16.95
C ALA A 170 13.40 5.20 -15.99
N HIS A 171 13.15 5.30 -14.68
CA HIS A 171 14.18 5.09 -13.67
C HIS A 171 14.69 3.64 -13.66
N ALA A 172 13.79 2.66 -13.69
CA ALA A 172 14.13 1.24 -13.71
C ALA A 172 15.04 0.88 -14.89
N LEU A 173 14.70 1.38 -16.09
CA LEU A 173 15.55 1.19 -17.28
C LEU A 173 16.95 1.80 -17.09
N ALA A 174 17.04 3.01 -16.54
CA ALA A 174 18.32 3.67 -16.29
C ALA A 174 19.18 2.97 -15.23
N GLN A 175 18.55 2.30 -14.25
CA GLN A 175 19.22 1.54 -13.20
C GLN A 175 19.37 0.05 -13.52
N HIS A 176 18.92 -0.41 -14.70
CA HIS A 176 18.89 -1.83 -15.10
C HIS A 176 18.09 -2.71 -14.11
N TRP A 177 17.03 -2.16 -13.50
CA TRP A 177 16.15 -2.93 -12.65
C TRP A 177 15.17 -3.76 -13.47
N PRO A 178 14.77 -4.94 -12.99
CA PRO A 178 13.73 -5.74 -13.63
C PRO A 178 12.41 -4.97 -13.76
N VAL A 179 11.79 -5.11 -14.94
CA VAL A 179 10.44 -4.58 -15.22
C VAL A 179 9.55 -5.76 -15.56
N GLU A 180 8.57 -6.03 -14.73
CA GLU A 180 7.65 -7.14 -14.88
C GLU A 180 6.25 -6.66 -15.23
N ASP A 181 5.52 -7.44 -16.03
CA ASP A 181 4.11 -7.26 -16.31
C ASP A 181 3.29 -8.34 -15.61
N TRP A 182 2.49 -7.93 -14.60
CA TRP A 182 1.58 -8.80 -13.89
C TRP A 182 0.12 -8.55 -14.28
N SER A 183 -0.15 -7.93 -15.41
CA SER A 183 -1.51 -7.74 -15.93
C SER A 183 -2.25 -9.06 -16.01
N ILE A 184 -3.57 -9.03 -15.74
CA ILE A 184 -4.45 -10.18 -15.99
C ILE A 184 -4.69 -10.19 -17.49
N VAL A 185 -4.30 -11.26 -18.15
CA VAL A 185 -4.58 -11.51 -19.58
C VAL A 185 -5.96 -12.14 -19.71
#